data_2d1cd416d6dceb22031e95653c084b64
#
_entry.id   2d1cd416d6dceb22031e95653c084b64
#
_cell.length_a   1.000
_cell.length_b   1.000
_cell.length_c   1.000
_cell.angle_alpha   90.00
_cell.angle_beta   90.00
_cell.angle_gamma   90.00
#
_symmetry.space_group_name_H-M   'P 1'
#
loop_
_entity.id
_entity.type
_entity.pdbx_description
1 polymer ?
#
loop_
_entity_poly.entity_id
_entity_poly.type
_entity_poly.pdbx_seq_one_letter_code
_entity_poly.pdbx_strand_id
1 'polypeptide(L)'
;MKIESMRPIWDKIQAYDCILLFRHARPDGDCLGASKGLRRMLQLTFPEKQIYLVESDESAYLSFLPPDDSPVADAVYAQGLGIVLDTADAQRISNPKYALCRELVKIDHHPDRDAYAALAWVEEDRSSCCEMLAAFYEAFRPALKLDTQAATCLYLGMVTDSGRFRFAGVNGDTLRHAALLLDAGVDTELLYARLYLRDMASLKFQAYVYEQLQQTENGVAYLHIDEETQQRFGLSFEDASAAIGYLDAIRGCLCWLAFIDAGDGSIRVRLRSRFMAINALAERYHGGGHACASGATVYSPEEMNALIAQADELVRDYKAGYDGWL
;
A
#
# COMPACT_ATOMS: atom_id res chain seq x y z
N MET A 1 0.26 -17.39 17.63
CA MET A 1 1.38 -16.76 16.92
C MET A 1 2.36 -17.86 16.52
N LYS A 2 2.64 -18.06 15.23
CA LYS A 2 3.51 -19.15 14.74
C LYS A 2 4.97 -18.68 14.78
N ILE A 3 5.61 -18.79 15.92
CA ILE A 3 7.04 -18.47 16.09
C ILE A 3 7.94 -19.29 15.15
N GLU A 4 7.47 -20.45 14.71
CA GLU A 4 8.18 -21.37 13.83
C GLU A 4 8.52 -20.77 12.46
N SER A 5 7.63 -19.97 11.88
CA SER A 5 7.88 -19.30 10.60
C SER A 5 8.82 -18.09 10.72
N MET A 6 8.86 -17.46 11.87
CA MET A 6 9.68 -16.28 12.15
C MET A 6 11.11 -16.63 12.56
N ARG A 7 11.31 -17.79 13.25
CA ARG A 7 12.60 -18.22 13.81
C ARG A 7 13.71 -18.31 12.77
N PRO A 8 13.51 -18.93 11.59
CA PRO A 8 14.56 -18.98 10.57
C PRO A 8 15.02 -17.61 10.10
N ILE A 9 14.09 -16.62 10.03
CA ILE A 9 14.42 -15.24 9.65
C ILE A 9 15.25 -14.57 10.73
N TRP A 10 14.86 -14.73 12.00
CA TRP A 10 15.61 -14.22 13.13
C TRP A 10 17.03 -14.78 13.19
N ASP A 11 17.19 -16.10 12.97
CA ASP A 11 18.50 -16.75 12.94
C ASP A 11 19.38 -16.20 11.79
N LYS A 12 18.80 -15.92 10.62
CA LYS A 12 19.51 -15.26 9.51
C LYS A 12 19.93 -13.83 9.86
N ILE A 13 19.03 -13.03 10.44
CA ILE A 13 19.34 -11.67 10.91
C ILE A 13 20.52 -11.68 11.89
N GLN A 14 20.58 -12.66 12.78
CA GLN A 14 21.70 -12.80 13.74
C GLN A 14 23.01 -13.21 13.06
N ALA A 15 22.94 -14.07 12.03
CA ALA A 15 24.12 -14.66 11.39
C ALA A 15 24.86 -13.71 10.42
N TYR A 16 24.18 -12.69 9.89
CA TYR A 16 24.76 -11.76 8.90
C TYR A 16 25.20 -10.45 9.55
N ASP A 17 26.41 -9.99 9.25
CA ASP A 17 26.92 -8.67 9.70
C ASP A 17 26.42 -7.52 8.81
N CYS A 18 26.01 -7.82 7.57
CA CYS A 18 25.47 -6.87 6.63
C CYS A 18 24.06 -7.26 6.21
N ILE A 19 23.10 -6.34 6.33
CA ILE A 19 21.69 -6.55 5.98
C ILE A 19 21.24 -5.39 5.08
N LEU A 20 20.62 -5.73 3.96
CA LEU A 20 20.05 -4.75 3.03
C LEU A 20 18.55 -4.96 2.95
N LEU A 21 17.79 -3.90 3.14
CA LEU A 21 16.34 -3.92 3.12
C LEU A 21 15.84 -3.40 1.77
N PHE A 22 14.84 -4.07 1.23
CA PHE A 22 14.22 -3.76 -0.05
C PHE A 22 12.71 -3.68 0.10
N ARG A 23 12.06 -2.95 -0.82
CA ARG A 23 10.62 -2.78 -0.88
C ARG A 23 10.15 -2.68 -2.33
N HIS A 24 8.84 -2.61 -2.54
CA HIS A 24 8.29 -2.44 -3.88
C HIS A 24 8.47 -1.01 -4.42
N ALA A 25 8.52 -0.90 -5.75
CA ALA A 25 8.47 0.36 -6.46
C ALA A 25 7.13 1.08 -6.24
N ARG A 26 7.15 2.43 -6.27
CA ARG A 26 6.01 3.30 -5.93
C ARG A 26 5.54 3.05 -4.49
N PRO A 27 6.38 3.40 -3.51
CA PRO A 27 6.21 3.00 -2.14
C PRO A 27 4.96 3.64 -1.51
N ASP A 28 4.19 2.82 -0.80
CA ASP A 28 3.08 3.23 0.05
C ASP A 28 3.47 3.26 1.53
N GLY A 29 2.45 3.43 2.40
CA GLY A 29 2.70 3.55 3.83
C GLY A 29 3.16 2.25 4.48
N ASP A 30 2.68 1.09 4.00
CA ASP A 30 3.07 -0.19 4.60
C ASP A 30 4.50 -0.55 4.25
N CYS A 31 4.88 -0.50 2.97
CA CYS A 31 6.25 -0.84 2.59
C CYS A 31 7.28 0.13 3.15
N LEU A 32 6.99 1.44 3.24
CA LEU A 32 7.85 2.42 3.90
C LEU A 32 7.92 2.21 5.41
N GLY A 33 6.78 1.99 6.03
CA GLY A 33 6.67 1.69 7.46
C GLY A 33 7.45 0.43 7.84
N ALA A 34 7.28 -0.65 7.09
CA ALA A 34 7.96 -1.93 7.30
C ALA A 34 9.48 -1.79 7.13
N SER A 35 9.93 -1.21 6.01
CA SER A 35 11.37 -1.10 5.73
C SER A 35 12.10 -0.18 6.71
N LYS A 36 11.54 1.01 6.99
CA LYS A 36 12.15 1.96 7.93
C LYS A 36 12.02 1.51 9.38
N GLY A 37 10.91 0.90 9.75
CA GLY A 37 10.68 0.33 11.08
C GLY A 37 11.65 -0.81 11.37
N LEU A 38 11.77 -1.78 10.46
CA LEU A 38 12.71 -2.90 10.61
C LEU A 38 14.16 -2.39 10.66
N ARG A 39 14.56 -1.47 9.75
CA ARG A 39 15.88 -0.85 9.79
C ARG A 39 16.19 -0.30 11.18
N ARG A 40 15.29 0.48 11.74
CA ARG A 40 15.50 1.09 13.06
C ARG A 40 15.58 0.06 14.18
N MET A 41 14.72 -0.94 14.19
CA MET A 41 14.78 -2.04 15.17
C MET A 41 16.11 -2.78 15.11
N LEU A 42 16.61 -3.09 13.90
CA LEU A 42 17.88 -3.80 13.72
C LEU A 42 19.07 -2.94 14.12
N GLN A 43 19.10 -1.65 13.78
CA GLN A 43 20.15 -0.71 14.20
C GLN A 43 20.23 -0.55 15.73
N LEU A 44 19.08 -0.54 16.41
CA LEU A 44 19.02 -0.48 17.88
C LEU A 44 19.50 -1.79 18.54
N THR A 45 19.20 -2.92 17.89
CA THR A 45 19.50 -4.24 18.44
C THR A 45 20.95 -4.65 18.22
N PHE A 46 21.45 -4.35 17.04
CA PHE A 46 22.78 -4.74 16.56
C PHE A 46 23.57 -3.50 16.07
N PRO A 47 24.02 -2.63 16.98
CA PRO A 47 24.70 -1.39 16.58
C PRO A 47 26.02 -1.63 15.84
N GLU A 48 26.57 -2.83 15.91
CA GLU A 48 27.79 -3.25 15.19
C GLU A 48 27.53 -3.72 13.76
N LYS A 49 26.28 -4.03 13.41
CA LYS A 49 25.94 -4.52 12.06
C LYS A 49 25.72 -3.36 11.08
N GLN A 50 26.00 -3.64 9.83
CA GLN A 50 25.73 -2.73 8.71
C GLN A 50 24.29 -2.97 8.22
N ILE A 51 23.39 -2.03 8.49
CA ILE A 51 21.98 -2.12 8.10
C ILE A 51 21.67 -1.01 7.10
N TYR A 52 21.37 -1.38 5.87
CA TYR A 52 21.11 -0.44 4.78
C TYR A 52 19.68 -0.54 4.25
N LEU A 53 19.12 0.59 3.91
CA LEU A 53 17.88 0.74 3.15
C LEU A 53 18.19 1.66 1.98
N VAL A 54 18.61 1.08 0.86
CA VAL A 54 19.06 1.80 -0.33
C VAL A 54 18.03 1.62 -1.44
N GLU A 55 17.18 2.62 -1.59
CA GLU A 55 16.11 2.62 -2.56
C GLU A 55 16.14 3.90 -3.40
N SER A 56 15.56 3.86 -4.59
CA SER A 56 15.51 4.99 -5.52
C SER A 56 14.17 5.72 -5.52
N ASP A 57 13.11 5.03 -5.14
CA ASP A 57 11.75 5.56 -5.17
C ASP A 57 11.41 6.25 -3.85
N GLU A 58 10.94 7.48 -3.95
CA GLU A 58 10.47 8.29 -2.82
C GLU A 58 8.97 8.50 -2.88
N SER A 59 8.36 8.76 -1.73
CA SER A 59 6.97 9.19 -1.61
C SER A 59 6.92 10.62 -1.08
N ALA A 60 6.49 11.56 -1.90
CA ALA A 60 6.33 12.94 -1.46
C ALA A 60 5.36 13.06 -0.28
N TYR A 61 4.29 12.27 -0.29
CA TYR A 61 3.27 12.19 0.75
C TYR A 61 3.82 11.73 2.11
N LEU A 62 4.85 10.86 2.10
CA LEU A 62 5.47 10.30 3.31
C LEU A 62 6.89 10.80 3.57
N SER A 63 7.25 11.94 2.98
CA SER A 63 8.58 12.57 3.09
C SER A 63 8.98 12.96 4.52
N PHE A 64 8.05 12.95 5.46
CA PHE A 64 8.33 13.18 6.89
C PHE A 64 8.94 11.97 7.60
N LEU A 65 8.96 10.78 6.96
CA LEU A 65 9.65 9.60 7.48
C LEU A 65 11.17 9.76 7.34
N PRO A 66 11.97 9.04 8.15
CA PRO A 66 13.44 9.07 8.03
C PRO A 66 13.88 8.77 6.59
N PRO A 67 14.91 9.45 6.08
CA PRO A 67 15.40 9.22 4.72
C PRO A 67 16.00 7.83 4.56
N ASP A 68 16.09 7.37 3.32
CA ASP A 68 16.82 6.17 2.96
C ASP A 68 18.35 6.43 2.97
N ASP A 69 19.15 5.37 2.91
CA ASP A 69 20.60 5.49 2.94
C ASP A 69 21.14 5.83 1.54
N SER A 70 22.33 6.44 1.48
CA SER A 70 23.03 6.67 0.22
C SER A 70 23.40 5.34 -0.46
N PRO A 71 23.48 5.31 -1.81
CA PRO A 71 23.85 4.10 -2.54
C PRO A 71 25.19 3.52 -2.06
N VAL A 72 25.25 2.20 -1.95
CA VAL A 72 26.47 1.45 -1.58
C VAL A 72 27.04 0.70 -2.78
N ALA A 73 28.32 0.30 -2.68
CA ALA A 73 29.00 -0.46 -3.73
C ALA A 73 28.43 -1.87 -3.88
N ASP A 74 28.48 -2.44 -5.09
CA ASP A 74 27.93 -3.78 -5.38
C ASP A 74 28.55 -4.89 -4.50
N ALA A 75 29.80 -4.74 -4.09
CA ALA A 75 30.44 -5.67 -3.16
C ALA A 75 29.75 -5.76 -1.78
N VAL A 76 29.03 -4.72 -1.36
CA VAL A 76 28.27 -4.73 -0.10
C VAL A 76 27.04 -5.66 -0.25
N TYR A 77 26.36 -5.59 -1.40
CA TYR A 77 25.23 -6.50 -1.66
C TYR A 77 25.68 -7.96 -1.67
N ALA A 78 26.81 -8.27 -2.32
CA ALA A 78 27.32 -9.64 -2.45
C ALA A 78 27.70 -10.30 -1.11
N GLN A 79 27.85 -9.54 -0.04
CA GLN A 79 28.13 -10.05 1.32
C GLN A 79 26.89 -10.07 2.20
N GLY A 80 25.85 -9.34 1.80
CA GLY A 80 24.68 -9.04 2.62
C GLY A 80 23.53 -10.04 2.51
N LEU A 81 22.75 -10.07 3.57
CA LEU A 81 21.41 -10.63 3.58
C LEU A 81 20.44 -9.58 3.02
N GLY A 82 19.78 -9.87 1.90
CA GLY A 82 18.67 -9.05 1.41
C GLY A 82 17.37 -9.45 2.10
N ILE A 83 16.66 -8.50 2.68
CA ILE A 83 15.30 -8.71 3.21
C ILE A 83 14.34 -7.86 2.40
N VAL A 84 13.49 -8.51 1.62
CA VAL A 84 12.46 -7.87 0.80
C VAL A 84 11.16 -7.84 1.59
N LEU A 85 10.61 -6.65 1.73
CA LEU A 85 9.41 -6.37 2.54
C LEU A 85 8.25 -5.97 1.63
N ASP A 86 7.07 -6.47 1.95
CA ASP A 86 5.80 -6.03 1.34
C ASP A 86 5.81 -6.08 -0.20
N THR A 87 6.32 -7.18 -0.76
CA THR A 87 6.49 -7.29 -2.22
C THR A 87 6.12 -8.69 -2.72
N ALA A 88 4.99 -8.79 -3.42
CA ALA A 88 4.44 -10.06 -3.90
C ALA A 88 5.32 -10.75 -4.95
N ASP A 89 5.88 -9.99 -5.89
CA ASP A 89 6.69 -10.50 -7.00
C ASP A 89 7.97 -9.68 -7.22
N ALA A 90 8.99 -10.33 -7.78
CA ALA A 90 10.31 -9.75 -7.98
C ALA A 90 10.33 -8.55 -8.93
N GLN A 91 9.40 -8.46 -9.87
CA GLN A 91 9.35 -7.36 -10.84
C GLN A 91 8.98 -6.03 -10.18
N ARG A 92 8.33 -6.10 -9.02
CA ARG A 92 7.94 -4.91 -8.26
C ARG A 92 9.02 -4.42 -7.32
N ILE A 93 10.10 -5.16 -7.09
CA ILE A 93 11.20 -4.71 -6.21
C ILE A 93 11.85 -3.45 -6.82
N SER A 94 11.90 -2.37 -6.03
CA SER A 94 12.34 -1.05 -6.49
C SER A 94 13.81 -1.04 -6.92
N ASN A 95 14.68 -1.61 -6.11
CA ASN A 95 16.11 -1.65 -6.37
C ASN A 95 16.53 -3.00 -6.97
N PRO A 96 16.89 -3.08 -8.27
CA PRO A 96 17.22 -4.34 -8.94
C PRO A 96 18.50 -5.00 -8.40
N LYS A 97 19.32 -4.29 -7.61
CA LYS A 97 20.51 -4.84 -6.96
C LYS A 97 20.18 -5.85 -5.84
N TYR A 98 18.91 -6.04 -5.49
CA TYR A 98 18.51 -7.15 -4.61
C TYR A 98 19.05 -8.50 -5.10
N ALA A 99 19.11 -8.69 -6.43
CA ALA A 99 19.62 -9.91 -7.05
C ALA A 99 21.14 -10.16 -6.83
N LEU A 100 21.87 -9.16 -6.37
CA LEU A 100 23.29 -9.30 -6.02
C LEU A 100 23.50 -9.80 -4.60
N CYS A 101 22.46 -9.81 -3.75
CA CYS A 101 22.57 -10.24 -2.36
C CYS A 101 22.95 -11.72 -2.27
N ARG A 102 23.76 -12.04 -1.26
CA ARG A 102 24.21 -13.42 -1.01
C ARG A 102 23.08 -14.37 -0.72
N GLU A 103 22.05 -13.89 -0.05
CA GLU A 103 20.84 -14.63 0.28
C GLU A 103 19.67 -13.66 0.37
N LEU A 104 18.46 -14.13 0.03
CA LEU A 104 17.24 -13.33 0.10
C LEU A 104 16.24 -13.94 1.07
N VAL A 105 15.58 -13.06 1.82
CA VAL A 105 14.43 -13.34 2.67
C VAL A 105 13.26 -12.49 2.19
N LYS A 106 12.06 -13.07 2.12
CA LYS A 106 10.80 -12.39 1.84
C LYS A 106 9.95 -12.31 3.11
N ILE A 107 9.41 -11.13 3.42
CA ILE A 107 8.40 -10.91 4.47
C ILE A 107 7.25 -10.15 3.83
N ASP A 108 6.09 -10.78 3.70
CA ASP A 108 5.00 -10.25 2.89
C ASP A 108 3.62 -10.73 3.37
N HIS A 109 2.60 -9.92 3.16
CA HIS A 109 1.21 -10.27 3.45
C HIS A 109 0.34 -10.41 2.20
N HIS A 110 0.89 -10.21 1.02
CA HIS A 110 0.21 -10.42 -0.25
C HIS A 110 0.11 -11.91 -0.61
N PRO A 111 -0.81 -12.31 -1.53
CA PRO A 111 -0.83 -13.66 -2.08
C PRO A 111 0.53 -14.06 -2.66
N ASP A 112 1.04 -15.23 -2.25
CA ASP A 112 2.36 -15.71 -2.64
C ASP A 112 2.36 -16.17 -4.11
N ARG A 113 2.82 -15.31 -5.01
CA ARG A 113 2.81 -15.53 -6.47
C ARG A 113 4.18 -15.82 -7.05
N ASP A 114 5.27 -15.47 -6.35
CA ASP A 114 6.63 -15.55 -6.87
C ASP A 114 7.62 -15.94 -5.76
N ALA A 115 8.25 -17.09 -5.91
CA ALA A 115 9.21 -17.66 -4.97
C ALA A 115 10.64 -17.14 -5.25
N TYR A 116 10.86 -15.84 -5.26
CA TYR A 116 12.15 -15.23 -5.55
C TYR A 116 13.15 -15.28 -4.37
N ALA A 117 12.72 -15.61 -3.18
CA ALA A 117 13.57 -15.72 -1.98
C ALA A 117 13.67 -17.17 -1.49
N ALA A 118 14.86 -17.56 -1.02
CA ALA A 118 15.09 -18.90 -0.48
C ALA A 118 14.35 -19.15 0.84
N LEU A 119 14.06 -18.09 1.59
CA LEU A 119 13.30 -18.12 2.83
C LEU A 119 12.18 -17.08 2.73
N ALA A 120 10.93 -17.50 2.90
CA ALA A 120 9.78 -16.63 2.87
C ALA A 120 8.91 -16.79 4.12
N TRP A 121 8.44 -15.67 4.65
CA TRP A 121 7.39 -15.62 5.65
C TRP A 121 6.25 -14.78 5.07
N VAL A 122 5.19 -15.48 4.65
CA VAL A 122 4.01 -14.89 4.03
C VAL A 122 2.78 -15.23 4.86
N GLU A 123 2.01 -14.22 5.25
CA GLU A 123 0.74 -14.38 5.99
C GLU A 123 -0.35 -13.50 5.37
N GLU A 124 -1.12 -14.06 4.42
CA GLU A 124 -2.16 -13.35 3.66
C GLU A 124 -3.34 -12.84 4.52
N ASP A 125 -3.51 -13.41 5.71
CA ASP A 125 -4.55 -13.02 6.69
C ASP A 125 -4.16 -11.80 7.53
N ARG A 126 -2.95 -11.27 7.38
CA ARG A 126 -2.50 -10.07 8.08
C ARG A 126 -2.97 -8.80 7.39
N SER A 127 -3.26 -7.80 8.19
CA SER A 127 -3.72 -6.51 7.66
C SER A 127 -2.61 -5.71 6.97
N SER A 128 -1.34 -6.04 7.21
CA SER A 128 -0.16 -5.34 6.66
C SER A 128 1.15 -6.07 6.99
N CYS A 129 2.19 -5.82 6.23
CA CYS A 129 3.55 -6.24 6.54
C CYS A 129 4.06 -5.60 7.86
N CYS A 130 3.66 -4.38 8.15
CA CYS A 130 3.93 -3.71 9.43
C CYS A 130 3.31 -4.44 10.63
N GLU A 131 2.10 -4.99 10.50
CA GLU A 131 1.53 -5.86 11.54
C GLU A 131 2.40 -7.11 11.75
N MET A 132 2.87 -7.74 10.67
CA MET A 132 3.79 -8.88 10.79
C MET A 132 5.06 -8.51 11.54
N LEU A 133 5.66 -7.36 11.26
CA LEU A 133 6.86 -6.89 11.98
C LEU A 133 6.58 -6.53 13.45
N ALA A 134 5.41 -6.04 13.78
CA ALA A 134 5.00 -5.85 15.17
C ALA A 134 4.87 -7.20 15.91
N ALA A 135 4.30 -8.23 15.25
CA ALA A 135 4.27 -9.59 15.76
C ALA A 135 5.68 -10.20 15.90
N PHE A 136 6.57 -9.91 14.94
CA PHE A 136 7.99 -10.32 15.01
C PHE A 136 8.69 -9.70 16.22
N TYR A 137 8.49 -8.39 16.46
CA TYR A 137 9.00 -7.74 17.66
C TYR A 137 8.47 -8.41 18.94
N GLU A 138 7.17 -8.66 19.02
CA GLU A 138 6.56 -9.30 20.20
C GLU A 138 7.16 -10.69 20.45
N ALA A 139 7.42 -11.46 19.38
CA ALA A 139 7.98 -12.82 19.48
C ALA A 139 9.43 -12.84 19.97
N PHE A 140 10.23 -11.82 19.64
CA PHE A 140 11.67 -11.82 19.93
C PHE A 140 12.11 -10.79 20.99
N ARG A 141 11.19 -10.07 21.62
CA ARG A 141 11.54 -9.26 22.80
C ARG A 141 11.94 -10.14 23.99
N PRO A 142 12.89 -9.77 24.85
CA PRO A 142 13.60 -8.48 24.85
C PRO A 142 14.85 -8.42 23.94
N ALA A 143 15.14 -9.48 23.19
CA ALA A 143 16.33 -9.50 22.33
C ALA A 143 16.25 -8.49 21.20
N LEU A 144 15.10 -8.37 20.53
CA LEU A 144 14.82 -7.35 19.54
C LEU A 144 14.34 -6.07 20.23
N LYS A 145 14.93 -4.93 19.90
CA LYS A 145 14.63 -3.62 20.50
C LYS A 145 13.67 -2.82 19.62
N LEU A 146 12.81 -2.05 20.27
CA LEU A 146 11.88 -1.11 19.63
C LEU A 146 11.98 0.23 20.35
N ASP A 147 12.03 1.32 19.59
CA ASP A 147 11.85 2.68 20.10
C ASP A 147 10.62 3.37 19.45
N THR A 148 10.29 4.56 19.92
CA THR A 148 9.16 5.34 19.40
C THR A 148 9.26 5.58 17.88
N GLN A 149 10.46 5.75 17.33
CA GLN A 149 10.65 5.97 15.89
C GLN A 149 10.27 4.72 15.08
N ALA A 150 10.78 3.55 15.47
CA ALA A 150 10.43 2.28 14.82
C ALA A 150 8.93 1.97 14.98
N ALA A 151 8.38 2.19 16.19
CA ALA A 151 6.96 1.99 16.45
C ALA A 151 6.08 2.91 15.60
N THR A 152 6.46 4.17 15.41
CA THR A 152 5.74 5.14 14.56
C THR A 152 5.73 4.69 13.10
N CYS A 153 6.87 4.18 12.58
CA CYS A 153 6.92 3.64 11.22
C CYS A 153 5.97 2.44 11.04
N LEU A 154 6.02 1.48 11.96
CA LEU A 154 5.16 0.30 11.89
C LEU A 154 3.68 0.65 12.06
N TYR A 155 3.35 1.52 13.00
CA TYR A 155 1.97 1.95 13.22
C TYR A 155 1.41 2.71 12.01
N LEU A 156 2.23 3.53 11.35
CA LEU A 156 1.87 4.22 10.11
C LEU A 156 1.45 3.21 9.02
N GLY A 157 2.25 2.17 8.78
CA GLY A 157 1.92 1.14 7.79
C GLY A 157 0.63 0.40 8.14
N MET A 158 0.46 0.00 9.40
CA MET A 158 -0.79 -0.61 9.86
C MET A 158 -2.02 0.30 9.61
N VAL A 159 -1.89 1.61 9.88
CA VAL A 159 -2.99 2.59 9.68
C VAL A 159 -3.32 2.77 8.21
N THR A 160 -2.32 2.88 7.35
CA THR A 160 -2.53 3.16 5.93
C THR A 160 -3.12 1.97 5.21
N ASP A 161 -2.57 0.79 5.40
CA ASP A 161 -2.96 -0.42 4.68
C ASP A 161 -4.29 -1.01 5.18
N SER A 162 -4.58 -0.91 6.46
CA SER A 162 -5.86 -1.31 7.03
C SER A 162 -7.00 -0.29 6.84
N GLY A 163 -6.74 0.84 6.16
CA GLY A 163 -7.70 1.94 6.03
C GLY A 163 -8.15 2.49 7.39
N ARG A 164 -7.21 2.72 8.29
CA ARG A 164 -7.48 3.13 9.69
C ARG A 164 -8.26 2.07 10.46
N PHE A 165 -7.83 0.82 10.34
CA PHE A 165 -8.43 -0.35 11.00
C PHE A 165 -9.90 -0.61 10.61
N ARG A 166 -10.28 -0.33 9.35
CA ARG A 166 -11.66 -0.53 8.85
C ARG A 166 -11.79 -1.70 7.87
N PHE A 167 -10.68 -2.14 7.24
CA PHE A 167 -10.75 -3.17 6.20
C PHE A 167 -10.88 -4.57 6.78
N ALA A 168 -11.33 -5.51 5.95
CA ALA A 168 -11.71 -6.87 6.35
C ALA A 168 -10.56 -7.70 6.96
N GLY A 169 -9.30 -7.39 6.63
CA GLY A 169 -8.13 -8.04 7.23
C GLY A 169 -7.88 -7.70 8.69
N VAL A 170 -8.56 -6.67 9.23
CA VAL A 170 -8.39 -6.24 10.63
C VAL A 170 -9.10 -7.20 11.58
N ASN A 171 -8.36 -7.66 12.57
CA ASN A 171 -8.87 -8.57 13.62
C ASN A 171 -8.35 -8.19 15.02
N GLY A 172 -8.64 -9.02 16.03
CA GLY A 172 -8.22 -8.75 17.41
C GLY A 172 -6.70 -8.73 17.58
N ASP A 173 -5.93 -9.51 16.80
CA ASP A 173 -4.47 -9.51 16.87
C ASP A 173 -3.91 -8.22 16.27
N THR A 174 -4.47 -7.74 15.17
CA THR A 174 -4.12 -6.43 14.57
C THR A 174 -4.21 -5.31 15.61
N LEU A 175 -5.30 -5.25 16.37
CA LEU A 175 -5.46 -4.20 17.39
C LEU A 175 -4.53 -4.39 18.60
N ARG A 176 -4.18 -5.62 18.96
CA ARG A 176 -3.17 -5.88 20.03
C ARG A 176 -1.78 -5.42 19.59
N HIS A 177 -1.38 -5.71 18.34
CA HIS A 177 -0.13 -5.22 17.77
C HIS A 177 -0.12 -3.69 17.67
N ALA A 178 -1.23 -3.07 17.27
CA ALA A 178 -1.36 -1.62 17.29
C ALA A 178 -1.19 -1.05 18.72
N ALA A 179 -1.83 -1.66 19.73
CA ALA A 179 -1.67 -1.26 21.14
C ALA A 179 -0.22 -1.39 21.62
N LEU A 180 0.47 -2.48 21.25
CA LEU A 180 1.89 -2.67 21.54
C LEU A 180 2.77 -1.53 21.02
N LEU A 181 2.48 -1.04 19.81
CA LEU A 181 3.21 0.09 19.21
C LEU A 181 2.84 1.43 19.89
N LEU A 182 1.58 1.61 20.28
CA LEU A 182 1.15 2.79 21.06
C LEU A 182 1.84 2.85 22.43
N ASP A 183 2.00 1.72 23.10
CA ASP A 183 2.73 1.62 24.37
C ASP A 183 4.22 2.02 24.22
N ALA A 184 4.79 1.91 23.01
CA ALA A 184 6.13 2.42 22.70
C ALA A 184 6.18 3.95 22.45
N GLY A 185 5.07 4.66 22.62
CA GLY A 185 5.00 6.13 22.63
C GLY A 185 4.71 6.77 21.29
N VAL A 186 3.98 6.09 20.39
CA VAL A 186 3.54 6.70 19.12
C VAL A 186 2.61 7.90 19.38
N ASP A 187 2.97 9.06 18.86
CA ASP A 187 2.12 10.24 18.84
C ASP A 187 1.11 10.12 17.68
N THR A 188 -0.08 9.63 18.02
CA THR A 188 -1.14 9.41 17.03
C THR A 188 -1.72 10.73 16.52
N GLU A 189 -1.81 11.78 17.34
CA GLU A 189 -2.32 13.08 16.92
C GLU A 189 -1.42 13.67 15.82
N LEU A 190 -0.11 13.72 16.06
CA LEU A 190 0.85 14.20 15.09
C LEU A 190 0.88 13.32 13.83
N LEU A 191 0.83 12.00 13.99
CA LEU A 191 0.87 11.06 12.86
C LEU A 191 -0.36 11.23 11.96
N TYR A 192 -1.56 11.27 12.55
CA TYR A 192 -2.80 11.46 11.79
C TYR A 192 -2.88 12.85 11.16
N ALA A 193 -2.36 13.89 11.83
CA ALA A 193 -2.23 15.20 11.23
C ALA A 193 -1.38 15.16 9.96
N ARG A 194 -0.21 14.51 10.00
CA ARG A 194 0.67 14.36 8.82
C ARG A 194 0.06 13.53 7.69
N LEU A 195 -0.70 12.49 8.03
CA LEU A 195 -1.33 11.61 7.04
C LEU A 195 -2.59 12.20 6.40
N TYR A 196 -3.38 12.99 7.13
CA TYR A 196 -4.75 13.27 6.72
C TYR A 196 -5.14 14.76 6.72
N LEU A 197 -4.30 15.66 7.25
CA LEU A 197 -4.56 17.08 7.05
C LEU A 197 -4.38 17.44 5.58
N ARG A 198 -5.31 18.23 5.07
CA ARG A 198 -5.32 18.71 3.70
C ARG A 198 -5.35 20.23 3.68
N ASP A 199 -4.73 20.81 2.69
CA ASP A 199 -4.82 22.23 2.42
C ASP A 199 -6.21 22.62 1.87
N MET A 200 -6.48 23.90 1.86
CA MET A 200 -7.76 24.43 1.41
C MET A 200 -8.00 24.20 -0.10
N ALA A 201 -6.94 24.10 -0.92
CA ALA A 201 -7.07 23.83 -2.34
C ALA A 201 -7.56 22.38 -2.57
N SER A 202 -6.98 21.42 -1.87
CA SER A 202 -7.41 20.02 -1.88
C SER A 202 -8.85 19.85 -1.39
N LEU A 203 -9.26 20.60 -0.34
CA LEU A 203 -10.65 20.56 0.14
C LEU A 203 -11.63 21.16 -0.88
N LYS A 204 -11.26 22.25 -1.59
CA LYS A 204 -12.07 22.81 -2.67
C LYS A 204 -12.19 21.84 -3.84
N PHE A 205 -11.13 21.16 -4.20
CA PHE A 205 -11.19 20.12 -5.22
C PHE A 205 -12.09 18.95 -4.79
N GLN A 206 -11.99 18.51 -3.53
CA GLN A 206 -12.90 17.48 -3.01
C GLN A 206 -14.38 17.91 -3.06
N ALA A 207 -14.68 19.16 -2.74
CA ALA A 207 -16.04 19.69 -2.87
C ALA A 207 -16.51 19.66 -4.35
N TYR A 208 -15.65 20.07 -5.28
CA TYR A 208 -15.93 20.00 -6.72
C TYR A 208 -16.20 18.56 -7.16
N VAL A 209 -15.42 17.58 -6.70
CA VAL A 209 -15.65 16.15 -7.00
C VAL A 209 -17.06 15.72 -6.58
N TYR A 210 -17.51 16.09 -5.41
CA TYR A 210 -18.88 15.77 -4.95
C TYR A 210 -19.98 16.50 -5.74
N GLU A 211 -19.72 17.73 -6.21
CA GLU A 211 -20.66 18.47 -7.04
C GLU A 211 -20.79 17.89 -8.45
N GLN A 212 -19.71 17.34 -9.00
CA GLN A 212 -19.67 16.76 -10.35
C GLN A 212 -19.97 15.28 -10.40
N LEU A 213 -20.08 14.64 -9.23
CA LEU A 213 -20.34 13.22 -9.13
C LEU A 213 -21.65 12.85 -9.81
N GLN A 214 -21.61 11.81 -10.64
CA GLN A 214 -22.76 11.18 -11.24
C GLN A 214 -22.97 9.77 -10.69
N GLN A 215 -24.20 9.29 -10.73
CA GLN A 215 -24.56 7.97 -10.28
C GLN A 215 -25.52 7.31 -11.26
N THR A 216 -25.28 6.04 -11.57
CA THR A 216 -26.17 5.23 -12.39
C THR A 216 -27.36 4.71 -11.56
N GLU A 217 -28.36 4.16 -12.23
CA GLU A 217 -29.56 3.62 -11.60
C GLU A 217 -29.26 2.49 -10.61
N ASN A 218 -28.29 1.61 -10.93
CA ASN A 218 -27.95 0.48 -10.06
C ASN A 218 -26.88 0.84 -9.01
N GLY A 219 -26.31 2.06 -9.02
CA GLY A 219 -25.42 2.55 -7.96
C GLY A 219 -23.94 2.43 -8.31
N VAL A 220 -23.56 2.71 -9.55
CA VAL A 220 -22.16 3.05 -9.90
C VAL A 220 -21.97 4.55 -9.77
N ALA A 221 -21.08 4.99 -8.90
CA ALA A 221 -20.68 6.39 -8.83
C ALA A 221 -19.53 6.66 -9.79
N TYR A 222 -19.57 7.76 -10.54
CA TYR A 222 -18.48 8.09 -11.45
C TYR A 222 -18.32 9.60 -11.66
N LEU A 223 -17.10 10.00 -12.05
CA LEU A 223 -16.78 11.36 -12.47
C LEU A 223 -15.69 11.34 -13.53
N HIS A 224 -15.61 12.43 -14.30
CA HIS A 224 -14.52 12.68 -15.24
C HIS A 224 -13.78 13.94 -14.82
N ILE A 225 -12.45 13.85 -14.71
CA ILE A 225 -11.52 14.94 -14.41
C ILE A 225 -10.71 15.19 -15.68
N ASP A 226 -11.21 16.11 -16.48
CA ASP A 226 -10.58 16.52 -17.73
C ASP A 226 -9.35 17.42 -17.51
N GLU A 227 -8.61 17.72 -18.59
CA GLU A 227 -7.43 18.57 -18.50
C GLU A 227 -7.76 20.00 -18.02
N GLU A 228 -8.93 20.56 -18.37
CA GLU A 228 -9.36 21.88 -17.92
C GLU A 228 -9.55 21.88 -16.39
N THR A 229 -10.18 20.86 -15.86
CA THR A 229 -10.35 20.69 -14.41
C THR A 229 -9.00 20.51 -13.70
N GLN A 230 -8.08 19.71 -14.27
CA GLN A 230 -6.74 19.55 -13.70
C GLN A 230 -6.00 20.90 -13.66
N GLN A 231 -6.03 21.66 -14.76
CA GLN A 231 -5.43 23.00 -14.83
C GLN A 231 -6.06 23.98 -13.83
N ARG A 232 -7.40 24.02 -13.76
CA ARG A 232 -8.17 24.88 -12.86
C ARG A 232 -7.78 24.71 -11.38
N PHE A 233 -7.54 23.48 -10.97
CA PHE A 233 -7.18 23.17 -9.58
C PHE A 233 -5.67 22.99 -9.35
N GLY A 234 -4.85 23.12 -10.40
CA GLY A 234 -3.40 22.95 -10.33
C GLY A 234 -2.98 21.52 -9.93
N LEU A 235 -3.71 20.50 -10.40
CA LEU A 235 -3.50 19.12 -10.05
C LEU A 235 -2.46 18.46 -10.96
N SER A 236 -1.59 17.67 -10.39
CA SER A 236 -0.90 16.63 -11.13
C SER A 236 -1.87 15.49 -11.50
N PHE A 237 -1.47 14.64 -12.42
CA PHE A 237 -2.22 13.42 -12.73
C PHE A 237 -2.44 12.53 -11.49
N GLU A 238 -1.45 12.48 -10.61
CA GLU A 238 -1.51 11.69 -9.37
C GLU A 238 -2.51 12.28 -8.37
N ASP A 239 -2.53 13.61 -8.22
CA ASP A 239 -3.51 14.30 -7.37
C ASP A 239 -4.93 14.09 -7.88
N ALA A 240 -5.14 14.20 -9.20
CA ALA A 240 -6.43 13.92 -9.83
C ALA A 240 -6.85 12.45 -9.62
N SER A 241 -5.91 11.51 -9.74
CA SER A 241 -6.16 10.08 -9.51
C SER A 241 -6.56 9.77 -8.07
N ALA A 242 -6.11 10.56 -7.09
CA ALA A 242 -6.48 10.40 -5.68
C ALA A 242 -7.96 10.69 -5.41
N ALA A 243 -8.68 11.38 -6.33
CA ALA A 243 -10.11 11.66 -6.22
C ALA A 243 -10.97 10.39 -6.06
N ILE A 244 -10.52 9.24 -6.56
CA ILE A 244 -11.22 7.97 -6.40
C ILE A 244 -11.50 7.63 -4.93
N GLY A 245 -10.61 8.05 -4.02
CA GLY A 245 -10.75 7.84 -2.59
C GLY A 245 -11.86 8.68 -1.92
N TYR A 246 -12.36 9.72 -2.59
CA TYR A 246 -13.48 10.51 -2.06
C TYR A 246 -14.83 9.81 -2.26
N LEU A 247 -14.89 8.84 -3.17
CA LEU A 247 -16.13 8.18 -3.57
C LEU A 247 -16.47 6.94 -2.73
N ASP A 248 -15.62 6.55 -1.80
CA ASP A 248 -15.75 5.33 -1.00
C ASP A 248 -16.86 5.41 0.08
N ALA A 249 -17.40 6.59 0.36
CA ALA A 249 -18.37 6.81 1.43
C ALA A 249 -19.82 7.00 0.95
N ILE A 250 -20.10 6.70 -0.32
CA ILE A 250 -21.44 6.93 -0.91
C ILE A 250 -22.35 5.74 -0.61
N ARG A 251 -23.45 6.01 0.09
CA ARG A 251 -24.46 4.97 0.37
C ARG A 251 -25.10 4.47 -0.92
N GLY A 252 -25.29 3.15 -1.04
CA GLY A 252 -25.90 2.52 -2.20
C GLY A 252 -24.95 2.31 -3.38
N CYS A 253 -23.71 2.83 -3.34
CA CYS A 253 -22.70 2.59 -4.34
C CYS A 253 -21.84 1.38 -3.97
N LEU A 254 -21.81 0.39 -4.86
CA LEU A 254 -20.95 -0.79 -4.74
C LEU A 254 -19.73 -0.73 -5.66
N CYS A 255 -19.77 0.14 -6.67
CA CYS A 255 -18.69 0.38 -7.60
C CYS A 255 -18.54 1.89 -7.83
N TRP A 256 -17.30 2.37 -7.96
CA TRP A 256 -17.05 3.77 -8.31
C TRP A 256 -15.84 3.91 -9.22
N LEU A 257 -15.94 4.86 -10.16
CA LEU A 257 -15.02 5.07 -11.25
C LEU A 257 -14.56 6.53 -11.28
N ALA A 258 -13.26 6.74 -11.40
CA ALA A 258 -12.71 8.06 -11.73
C ALA A 258 -11.99 7.97 -13.07
N PHE A 259 -12.43 8.79 -14.02
CA PHE A 259 -11.83 8.97 -15.34
C PHE A 259 -10.94 10.20 -15.28
N ILE A 260 -9.67 10.09 -15.70
CA ILE A 260 -8.68 11.17 -15.62
C ILE A 260 -7.97 11.28 -16.97
N ASP A 261 -8.04 12.43 -17.59
CA ASP A 261 -7.28 12.71 -18.82
C ASP A 261 -5.78 12.65 -18.55
N ALA A 262 -5.04 11.92 -19.37
CA ALA A 262 -3.62 11.67 -19.16
C ALA A 262 -2.70 12.62 -19.96
N GLY A 263 -3.26 13.55 -20.75
CA GLY A 263 -2.51 14.50 -21.55
C GLY A 263 -1.91 13.94 -22.85
N ASP A 264 -2.06 12.65 -23.09
CA ASP A 264 -1.60 11.92 -24.29
C ASP A 264 -2.76 11.49 -25.21
N GLY A 265 -3.97 11.97 -24.94
CA GLY A 265 -5.20 11.58 -25.62
C GLY A 265 -5.85 10.32 -25.05
N SER A 266 -5.27 9.70 -24.02
CA SER A 266 -5.88 8.60 -23.29
C SER A 266 -6.56 9.10 -22.01
N ILE A 267 -7.57 8.35 -21.55
CA ILE A 267 -8.25 8.58 -20.29
C ILE A 267 -7.94 7.39 -19.38
N ARG A 268 -7.23 7.64 -18.30
CA ARG A 268 -6.96 6.62 -17.28
C ARG A 268 -8.16 6.46 -16.36
N VAL A 269 -8.51 5.22 -16.07
CA VAL A 269 -9.66 4.92 -15.22
C VAL A 269 -9.18 4.27 -13.94
N ARG A 270 -9.60 4.81 -12.81
CA ARG A 270 -9.49 4.14 -11.51
C ARG A 270 -10.81 3.48 -11.19
N LEU A 271 -10.78 2.17 -10.96
CA LEU A 271 -11.97 1.39 -10.59
C LEU A 271 -11.83 0.90 -9.17
N ARG A 272 -12.89 1.05 -8.41
CA ARG A 272 -13.00 0.53 -7.03
C ARG A 272 -14.36 -0.11 -6.83
N SER A 273 -14.42 -1.09 -5.96
CA SER A 273 -15.68 -1.72 -5.55
C SER A 273 -15.62 -2.16 -4.09
N ARG A 274 -16.79 -2.47 -3.55
CA ARG A 274 -16.92 -3.20 -2.30
C ARG A 274 -17.75 -4.46 -2.54
N PHE A 275 -17.34 -5.58 -1.93
CA PHE A 275 -18.01 -6.88 -1.95
C PHE A 275 -17.98 -7.62 -3.30
N MET A 276 -17.75 -6.96 -4.42
CA MET A 276 -17.77 -7.55 -5.76
C MET A 276 -16.45 -7.35 -6.49
N ALA A 277 -16.05 -8.33 -7.29
CA ALA A 277 -14.84 -8.23 -8.11
C ALA A 277 -15.08 -7.42 -9.39
N ILE A 278 -14.14 -6.51 -9.73
CA ILE A 278 -14.17 -5.64 -10.93
C ILE A 278 -12.93 -5.76 -11.80
N ASN A 279 -11.94 -6.56 -11.42
CA ASN A 279 -10.69 -6.70 -12.18
C ASN A 279 -10.91 -7.24 -13.59
N ALA A 280 -11.83 -8.20 -13.79
CA ALA A 280 -12.17 -8.71 -15.12
C ALA A 280 -12.80 -7.64 -16.03
N LEU A 281 -13.51 -6.65 -15.48
CA LEU A 281 -13.98 -5.50 -16.23
C LEU A 281 -12.80 -4.61 -16.66
N ALA A 282 -11.88 -4.30 -15.76
CA ALA A 282 -10.71 -3.51 -16.06
C ALA A 282 -9.83 -4.13 -17.17
N GLU A 283 -9.69 -5.46 -17.17
CA GLU A 283 -8.92 -6.21 -18.19
C GLU A 283 -9.49 -6.03 -19.61
N ARG A 284 -10.81 -5.86 -19.77
CA ARG A 284 -11.46 -5.60 -21.06
C ARG A 284 -11.11 -4.22 -21.64
N TYR A 285 -10.65 -3.29 -20.77
CA TYR A 285 -10.31 -1.92 -21.12
C TYR A 285 -8.82 -1.62 -20.86
N HIS A 286 -7.94 -2.47 -21.40
CA HIS A 286 -6.48 -2.31 -21.34
C HIS A 286 -5.92 -2.10 -19.94
N GLY A 287 -6.47 -2.83 -18.96
CA GLY A 287 -6.13 -2.67 -17.56
C GLY A 287 -5.97 -3.97 -16.79
N GLY A 288 -6.15 -3.88 -15.48
CA GLY A 288 -6.06 -4.99 -14.54
C GLY A 288 -5.92 -4.51 -13.11
N GLY A 289 -5.64 -5.42 -12.19
CA GLY A 289 -5.46 -5.12 -10.77
C GLY A 289 -6.06 -6.16 -9.85
N HIS A 290 -6.35 -5.75 -8.61
CA HIS A 290 -6.96 -6.60 -7.59
C HIS A 290 -8.49 -6.68 -7.76
N ALA A 291 -9.10 -7.68 -7.12
CA ALA A 291 -10.54 -7.90 -7.21
C ALA A 291 -11.38 -6.62 -6.98
N CYS A 292 -11.09 -5.83 -5.96
CA CYS A 292 -11.84 -4.62 -5.61
C CYS A 292 -11.10 -3.30 -5.94
N ALA A 293 -9.92 -3.35 -6.55
CA ALA A 293 -9.10 -2.17 -6.84
C ALA A 293 -8.31 -2.38 -8.14
N SER A 294 -8.78 -1.80 -9.22
CA SER A 294 -8.21 -1.98 -10.56
C SER A 294 -8.02 -0.64 -11.27
N GLY A 295 -7.22 -0.66 -12.33
CA GLY A 295 -7.04 0.44 -13.27
C GLY A 295 -7.33 -0.01 -14.68
N ALA A 296 -7.79 0.92 -15.53
CA ALA A 296 -8.05 0.69 -16.94
C ALA A 296 -7.61 1.91 -17.77
N THR A 297 -7.71 1.81 -19.08
CA THR A 297 -7.49 2.92 -20.02
C THR A 297 -8.59 2.89 -21.05
N VAL A 298 -9.18 4.04 -21.35
CA VAL A 298 -10.12 4.22 -22.45
C VAL A 298 -9.64 5.37 -23.35
N TYR A 299 -10.05 5.37 -24.60
CA TYR A 299 -9.54 6.29 -25.63
C TYR A 299 -10.61 7.17 -26.23
N SER A 300 -11.85 7.03 -25.78
CA SER A 300 -12.95 7.86 -26.26
C SER A 300 -14.10 7.98 -25.25
N PRO A 301 -14.97 8.99 -25.38
CA PRO A 301 -16.20 9.09 -24.60
C PRO A 301 -17.14 7.88 -24.76
N GLU A 302 -17.14 7.26 -25.93
CA GLU A 302 -17.94 6.06 -26.21
C GLU A 302 -17.45 4.88 -25.38
N GLU A 303 -16.13 4.65 -25.29
CA GLU A 303 -15.55 3.62 -24.44
C GLU A 303 -15.80 3.91 -22.96
N MET A 304 -15.69 5.17 -22.54
CA MET A 304 -16.03 5.59 -21.18
C MET A 304 -17.47 5.22 -20.82
N ASN A 305 -18.43 5.58 -21.68
CA ASN A 305 -19.84 5.27 -21.47
C ASN A 305 -20.10 3.76 -21.48
N ALA A 306 -19.43 3.01 -22.35
CA ALA A 306 -19.54 1.55 -22.39
C ALA A 306 -19.01 0.90 -21.12
N LEU A 307 -17.90 1.38 -20.56
CA LEU A 307 -17.36 0.90 -19.30
C LEU A 307 -18.31 1.18 -18.13
N ILE A 308 -18.89 2.39 -18.07
CA ILE A 308 -19.88 2.76 -17.05
C ILE A 308 -21.10 1.83 -17.13
N ALA A 309 -21.64 1.59 -18.34
CA ALA A 309 -22.79 0.72 -18.55
C ALA A 309 -22.50 -0.73 -18.11
N GLN A 310 -21.34 -1.28 -18.45
CA GLN A 310 -20.94 -2.62 -18.03
C GLN A 310 -20.71 -2.71 -16.52
N ALA A 311 -20.16 -1.67 -15.90
CA ALA A 311 -20.06 -1.61 -14.44
C ALA A 311 -21.43 -1.60 -13.78
N ASP A 312 -22.39 -0.87 -14.34
CA ASP A 312 -23.78 -0.79 -13.85
C ASP A 312 -24.50 -2.15 -13.95
N GLU A 313 -24.31 -2.86 -15.05
CA GLU A 313 -24.81 -4.23 -15.22
C GLU A 313 -24.23 -5.18 -14.18
N LEU A 314 -22.92 -5.12 -13.92
CA LEU A 314 -22.28 -5.93 -12.89
C LEU A 314 -22.85 -5.65 -11.49
N VAL A 315 -23.09 -4.38 -11.17
CA VAL A 315 -23.71 -3.99 -9.88
C VAL A 315 -25.15 -4.51 -9.80
N ARG A 316 -25.95 -4.38 -10.86
CA ARG A 316 -27.31 -4.93 -10.95
C ARG A 316 -27.32 -6.43 -10.69
N ASP A 317 -26.46 -7.19 -11.38
CA ASP A 317 -26.41 -8.64 -11.30
C ASP A 317 -25.93 -9.09 -9.91
N TYR A 318 -24.98 -8.37 -9.30
CA TYR A 318 -24.56 -8.61 -7.93
C TYR A 318 -25.71 -8.40 -6.94
N LYS A 319 -26.43 -7.28 -7.05
CA LYS A 319 -27.57 -6.95 -6.18
C LYS A 319 -28.71 -7.97 -6.31
N ALA A 320 -28.93 -8.54 -7.48
CA ALA A 320 -29.93 -9.57 -7.71
C ALA A 320 -29.59 -10.92 -7.03
N GLY A 321 -28.31 -11.18 -6.79
CA GLY A 321 -27.82 -12.42 -6.19
C GLY A 321 -27.55 -12.38 -4.69
N TYR A 322 -27.55 -11.20 -4.08
CA TYR A 322 -27.16 -11.01 -2.68
C TYR A 322 -28.08 -10.04 -1.95
N ASP A 323 -28.66 -10.49 -0.83
CA ASP A 323 -29.42 -9.66 0.10
C ASP A 323 -28.49 -9.01 1.11
N GLY A 324 -28.78 -7.76 1.53
CA GLY A 324 -28.09 -7.08 2.64
C GLY A 324 -26.90 -6.19 2.24
N TRP A 325 -26.77 -5.82 0.98
CA TRP A 325 -25.88 -4.71 0.59
C TRP A 325 -26.43 -3.35 1.12
N LEU A 326 -25.52 -2.42 1.46
CA LEU A 326 -25.83 -1.15 2.15
C LEU A 326 -26.43 -0.07 1.23
#